data_41a53241495a29a5a66616b6d32a9564
#
_entry.id   41a53241495a29a5a66616b6d32a9564
#
_cell.length_a   1.000
_cell.length_b   1.000
_cell.length_c   1.000
_cell.angle_alpha   90.00
_cell.angle_beta   90.00
_cell.angle_gamma   90.00
#
_symmetry.space_group_name_H-M   'P 1'
#
loop_
_entity.id
_entity.type
_entity.pdbx_description
1 polymer ?
#
loop_
_entity_poly.entity_id
_entity_poly.type
_entity_poly.pdbx_seq_one_letter_code
_entity_poly.pdbx_strand_id
1 'polypeptide(L)'
;MLFRSDKLEMIASENFVSQAVMEAQGSVLTNKYAEGYPGKRYYGGCENVDVIETLAIERAKRLFGAEHANVQPHSGSQANFGVYFALLQPGDTIVGMNLSHGGHLTHGSPVNVSGTYFNVVPYGVDAETQQIDYDEFRKIVLEAKPKLIIAGGSAYSRQIDFKKMAEVAHEVDAIFMVDMAHFAGLVAAGLHPNPVEYADIVTTTTHKTLRGPRGGMILCKEKYAKAIDKAIFPGIQGGPLMHVIAAKAVAFGEALQPEFKVYAQQVIDNAKALAAALQEKGLTIV
;
A
#
# COMPACT_ATOMS: atom_id res chain seq x y z
N MET A 1 -3.81 -0.26 -26.17
CA MET A 1 -3.25 1.12 -26.15
C MET A 1 -4.23 2.18 -26.71
N LEU A 2 -5.51 1.89 -26.72
CA LEU A 2 -6.53 2.77 -27.33
C LEU A 2 -6.84 4.04 -26.51
N PHE A 3 -6.38 4.13 -25.25
CA PHE A 3 -6.80 5.21 -24.35
C PHE A 3 -5.86 6.41 -24.30
N ARG A 4 -4.69 6.40 -24.96
CA ARG A 4 -3.64 7.38 -24.71
C ARG A 4 -2.99 8.02 -25.92
N SER A 5 -3.49 7.76 -27.12
CA SER A 5 -2.90 8.33 -28.34
C SER A 5 -3.05 9.86 -28.42
N ASP A 6 -4.07 10.43 -27.78
CA ASP A 6 -4.44 11.83 -27.98
C ASP A 6 -4.55 12.64 -26.68
N LYS A 7 -4.19 12.06 -25.52
CA LYS A 7 -4.34 12.72 -24.20
C LYS A 7 -3.14 12.47 -23.31
N LEU A 8 -2.75 13.47 -22.52
CA LEU A 8 -1.86 13.31 -21.37
C LEU A 8 -2.69 12.89 -20.16
N GLU A 9 -2.45 11.68 -19.69
CA GLU A 9 -3.12 11.17 -18.48
C GLU A 9 -2.46 11.73 -17.23
N MET A 10 -3.26 12.38 -16.38
CA MET A 10 -2.79 13.05 -15.16
C MET A 10 -3.20 12.32 -13.88
N ILE A 11 -3.74 11.10 -13.98
CA ILE A 11 -4.11 10.30 -12.81
C ILE A 11 -2.87 9.64 -12.24
N ALA A 12 -2.41 10.11 -11.07
CA ALA A 12 -1.19 9.65 -10.40
C ALA A 12 -1.18 8.14 -10.06
N SER A 13 -2.36 7.51 -10.00
CA SER A 13 -2.51 6.07 -9.73
C SER A 13 -2.45 5.18 -10.98
N GLU A 14 -2.34 5.74 -12.18
CA GLU A 14 -2.16 4.97 -13.40
C GLU A 14 -0.70 4.79 -13.78
N ASN A 15 -0.37 3.62 -14.31
CA ASN A 15 0.98 3.29 -14.78
C ASN A 15 0.94 2.24 -15.90
N PHE A 16 2.07 2.04 -16.56
CA PHE A 16 2.28 1.05 -17.60
C PHE A 16 3.18 -0.07 -17.08
N VAL A 17 2.68 -1.28 -17.06
CA VAL A 17 3.46 -2.47 -16.71
C VAL A 17 4.29 -2.94 -17.90
N SER A 18 5.29 -3.78 -17.64
CA SER A 18 6.08 -4.45 -18.67
C SER A 18 5.27 -5.52 -19.42
N GLN A 19 5.77 -5.92 -20.59
CA GLN A 19 5.22 -7.05 -21.34
C GLN A 19 5.25 -8.34 -20.51
N ALA A 20 6.32 -8.58 -19.74
CA ALA A 20 6.46 -9.76 -18.90
C ALA A 20 5.40 -9.82 -17.78
N VAL A 21 5.04 -8.68 -17.18
CA VAL A 21 3.95 -8.59 -16.20
C VAL A 21 2.61 -8.93 -16.86
N MET A 22 2.35 -8.44 -18.06
CA MET A 22 1.12 -8.75 -18.82
C MET A 22 1.04 -10.23 -19.22
N GLU A 23 2.13 -10.83 -19.65
CA GLU A 23 2.21 -12.26 -19.98
C GLU A 23 1.93 -13.14 -18.76
N ALA A 24 2.53 -12.83 -17.61
CA ALA A 24 2.25 -13.52 -16.36
C ALA A 24 0.77 -13.39 -15.93
N GLN A 25 0.21 -12.19 -16.06
CA GLN A 25 -1.19 -11.89 -15.76
C GLN A 25 -2.16 -12.66 -16.67
N GLY A 26 -1.84 -12.83 -17.96
CA GLY A 26 -2.64 -13.55 -18.94
C GLY A 26 -2.35 -15.05 -19.03
N SER A 27 -1.65 -15.63 -18.05
CA SER A 27 -1.21 -17.02 -18.07
C SER A 27 -2.31 -18.02 -17.69
N VAL A 28 -2.04 -19.30 -17.93
CA VAL A 28 -2.90 -20.45 -17.55
C VAL A 28 -3.12 -20.56 -16.03
N LEU A 29 -2.35 -19.85 -15.22
CA LEU A 29 -2.47 -19.83 -13.77
C LEU A 29 -3.85 -19.34 -13.27
N THR A 30 -4.60 -18.62 -14.11
CA THR A 30 -5.98 -18.25 -13.82
C THR A 30 -6.90 -19.46 -13.60
N ASN A 31 -6.53 -20.62 -14.11
CA ASN A 31 -7.31 -21.84 -13.97
C ASN A 31 -7.05 -22.58 -12.65
N LYS A 32 -5.98 -22.23 -11.91
CA LYS A 32 -5.59 -22.97 -10.71
C LYS A 32 -6.25 -22.45 -9.45
N TYR A 33 -7.00 -23.31 -8.78
CA TYR A 33 -7.56 -23.06 -7.46
C TYR A 33 -6.55 -23.46 -6.37
N ALA A 34 -6.10 -22.51 -5.54
CA ALA A 34 -4.99 -22.73 -4.60
C ALA A 34 -5.26 -22.12 -3.21
N GLU A 35 -6.44 -22.39 -2.63
CA GLU A 35 -6.78 -21.94 -1.27
C GLU A 35 -5.75 -22.40 -0.25
N GLY A 36 -5.46 -21.54 0.71
CA GLY A 36 -4.39 -21.72 1.68
C GLY A 36 -3.12 -20.94 1.29
N TYR A 37 -1.99 -21.41 1.78
CA TYR A 37 -0.68 -20.79 1.62
C TYR A 37 0.34 -21.83 1.14
N PRO A 38 1.52 -21.45 0.62
CA PRO A 38 2.55 -22.38 0.19
C PRO A 38 2.83 -23.48 1.23
N GLY A 39 2.81 -24.73 0.79
CA GLY A 39 3.00 -25.90 1.64
C GLY A 39 1.81 -26.26 2.56
N LYS A 40 0.74 -25.45 2.54
CA LYS A 40 -0.47 -25.63 3.36
C LYS A 40 -1.72 -25.35 2.55
N ARG A 41 -1.87 -25.98 1.38
CA ARG A 41 -3.02 -25.83 0.49
C ARG A 41 -4.14 -26.82 0.85
N TYR A 42 -5.35 -26.41 0.53
CA TYR A 42 -6.54 -27.26 0.69
C TYR A 42 -6.76 -28.20 -0.52
N TYR A 43 -6.06 -27.94 -1.64
CA TYR A 43 -6.19 -28.73 -2.88
C TYR A 43 -4.84 -29.28 -3.33
N GLY A 44 -4.87 -30.41 -4.04
CA GLY A 44 -3.68 -31.01 -4.66
C GLY A 44 -3.22 -30.26 -5.91
N GLY A 45 -2.03 -30.59 -6.38
CA GLY A 45 -1.44 -30.03 -7.60
C GLY A 45 -1.01 -28.58 -7.47
N CYS A 46 -0.61 -28.15 -6.27
CA CYS A 46 -0.21 -26.78 -5.98
C CYS A 46 1.31 -26.56 -5.95
N GLU A 47 2.10 -27.57 -6.24
CA GLU A 47 3.57 -27.54 -6.11
C GLU A 47 4.20 -26.40 -6.91
N ASN A 48 3.72 -26.18 -8.13
CA ASN A 48 4.23 -25.10 -8.99
C ASN A 48 3.76 -23.71 -8.52
N VAL A 49 2.50 -23.58 -8.08
CA VAL A 49 1.99 -22.30 -7.58
C VAL A 49 2.56 -21.95 -6.21
N ASP A 50 2.98 -22.93 -5.42
CA ASP A 50 3.71 -22.73 -4.18
C ASP A 50 5.06 -22.05 -4.44
N VAL A 51 5.79 -22.49 -5.48
CA VAL A 51 7.03 -21.84 -5.91
C VAL A 51 6.79 -20.39 -6.33
N ILE A 52 5.72 -20.14 -7.11
CA ILE A 52 5.37 -18.81 -7.59
C ILE A 52 5.02 -17.87 -6.44
N GLU A 53 4.16 -18.30 -5.53
CA GLU A 53 3.76 -17.46 -4.39
C GLU A 53 4.93 -17.23 -3.43
N THR A 54 5.72 -18.26 -3.14
CA THR A 54 6.94 -18.12 -2.33
C THR A 54 7.89 -17.11 -2.97
N LEU A 55 8.08 -17.15 -4.28
CA LEU A 55 8.94 -16.21 -5.00
C LEU A 55 8.42 -14.76 -4.87
N ALA A 56 7.10 -14.56 -4.96
CA ALA A 56 6.50 -13.23 -4.75
C ALA A 56 6.72 -12.73 -3.32
N ILE A 57 6.51 -13.60 -2.32
CA ILE A 57 6.72 -13.28 -0.90
C ILE A 57 8.18 -12.89 -0.63
N GLU A 58 9.13 -13.72 -1.06
CA GLU A 58 10.55 -13.46 -0.79
C GLU A 58 11.07 -12.21 -1.53
N ARG A 59 10.61 -11.96 -2.74
CA ARG A 59 10.93 -10.72 -3.47
C ARG A 59 10.34 -9.49 -2.77
N ALA A 60 9.10 -9.56 -2.29
CA ALA A 60 8.48 -8.48 -1.53
C ALA A 60 9.24 -8.19 -0.22
N LYS A 61 9.59 -9.23 0.55
CA LYS A 61 10.39 -9.10 1.77
C LYS A 61 11.74 -8.46 1.49
N ARG A 62 12.44 -8.93 0.46
CA ARG A 62 13.75 -8.38 0.05
C ARG A 62 13.65 -6.93 -0.42
N LEU A 63 12.61 -6.59 -1.17
CA LEU A 63 12.43 -5.26 -1.76
C LEU A 63 12.21 -4.18 -0.71
N PHE A 64 11.49 -4.50 0.35
CA PHE A 64 11.10 -3.54 1.39
C PHE A 64 11.78 -3.76 2.75
N GLY A 65 12.53 -4.84 2.93
CA GLY A 65 13.14 -5.19 4.22
C GLY A 65 12.14 -5.68 5.26
N ALA A 66 11.02 -6.29 4.84
CA ALA A 66 9.95 -6.73 5.73
C ALA A 66 10.22 -8.12 6.33
N GLU A 67 9.75 -8.33 7.56
CA GLU A 67 9.84 -9.62 8.24
C GLU A 67 8.86 -10.64 7.64
N HIS A 68 7.63 -10.19 7.32
CA HIS A 68 6.58 -10.99 6.69
C HIS A 68 5.90 -10.24 5.54
N ALA A 69 5.41 -10.99 4.55
CA ALA A 69 4.65 -10.45 3.43
C ALA A 69 3.48 -11.39 3.06
N ASN A 70 2.29 -10.82 2.94
CA ASN A 70 1.12 -11.49 2.36
C ASN A 70 0.82 -10.85 0.99
N VAL A 71 0.94 -11.65 -0.08
CA VAL A 71 0.78 -11.20 -1.47
C VAL A 71 -0.59 -11.55 -2.07
N GLN A 72 -1.49 -12.13 -1.28
CA GLN A 72 -2.81 -12.56 -1.74
C GLN A 72 -3.88 -11.47 -1.84
N PRO A 73 -3.81 -10.30 -1.17
CA PRO A 73 -4.84 -9.29 -1.32
C PRO A 73 -5.11 -8.92 -2.79
N HIS A 74 -6.40 -8.95 -3.18
CA HIS A 74 -6.82 -8.66 -4.56
C HIS A 74 -6.73 -7.17 -4.90
N SER A 75 -6.73 -6.30 -3.91
CA SER A 75 -6.60 -4.85 -4.05
C SER A 75 -6.01 -4.20 -2.81
N GLY A 76 -5.62 -2.92 -2.91
CA GLY A 76 -5.21 -2.13 -1.74
C GLY A 76 -6.33 -1.99 -0.72
N SER A 77 -7.58 -1.80 -1.15
CA SER A 77 -8.72 -1.73 -0.25
C SER A 77 -8.92 -3.03 0.54
N GLN A 78 -8.75 -4.19 -0.10
CA GLN A 78 -8.81 -5.48 0.60
C GLN A 78 -7.61 -5.71 1.50
N ALA A 79 -6.43 -5.22 1.14
CA ALA A 79 -5.26 -5.24 2.02
C ALA A 79 -5.55 -4.44 3.31
N ASN A 80 -6.05 -3.21 3.18
CA ASN A 80 -6.41 -2.37 4.33
C ASN A 80 -7.51 -3.02 5.17
N PHE A 81 -8.57 -3.50 4.52
CA PHE A 81 -9.66 -4.17 5.24
C PHE A 81 -9.20 -5.47 5.92
N GLY A 82 -8.28 -6.22 5.31
CA GLY A 82 -7.66 -7.39 5.92
C GLY A 82 -6.92 -7.07 7.22
N VAL A 83 -6.21 -5.95 7.26
CA VAL A 83 -5.56 -5.46 8.49
C VAL A 83 -6.60 -5.11 9.56
N TYR A 84 -7.64 -4.37 9.18
CA TYR A 84 -8.72 -4.02 10.12
C TYR A 84 -9.43 -5.26 10.66
N PHE A 85 -9.78 -6.20 9.79
CA PHE A 85 -10.42 -7.44 10.17
C PHE A 85 -9.56 -8.31 11.09
N ALA A 86 -8.23 -8.27 10.92
CA ALA A 86 -7.29 -9.01 11.74
C ALA A 86 -7.16 -8.45 13.17
N LEU A 87 -7.23 -7.12 13.33
CA LEU A 87 -6.69 -6.44 14.51
C LEU A 87 -7.70 -5.55 15.25
N LEU A 88 -8.84 -5.28 14.64
CA LEU A 88 -9.86 -4.39 15.19
C LEU A 88 -11.20 -5.11 15.37
N GLN A 89 -12.04 -4.52 16.22
CA GLN A 89 -13.45 -4.86 16.35
C GLN A 89 -14.32 -3.69 15.88
N PRO A 90 -15.54 -3.94 15.38
CA PRO A 90 -16.48 -2.86 15.07
C PRO A 90 -16.66 -1.94 16.27
N GLY A 91 -16.57 -0.61 16.04
CA GLY A 91 -16.63 0.41 17.08
C GLY A 91 -15.27 0.81 17.69
N ASP A 92 -14.19 0.10 17.38
CA ASP A 92 -12.84 0.56 17.76
C ASP A 92 -12.53 1.91 17.13
N THR A 93 -11.75 2.74 17.83
CA THR A 93 -11.34 4.05 17.31
C THR A 93 -10.10 3.91 16.42
N ILE A 94 -10.15 4.53 15.25
CA ILE A 94 -9.01 4.67 14.32
C ILE A 94 -8.72 6.15 14.05
N VAL A 95 -7.45 6.47 13.84
CA VAL A 95 -7.01 7.80 13.38
C VAL A 95 -6.46 7.67 11.98
N GLY A 96 -6.97 8.45 11.04
CA GLY A 96 -6.55 8.43 9.63
C GLY A 96 -6.53 9.83 9.01
N MET A 97 -5.81 9.99 7.90
CA MET A 97 -5.76 11.27 7.21
C MET A 97 -7.12 11.60 6.59
N ASN A 98 -7.59 12.84 6.80
CA ASN A 98 -8.84 13.32 6.22
C ASN A 98 -8.80 13.21 4.67
N LEU A 99 -9.89 12.70 4.10
CA LEU A 99 -10.00 12.52 2.64
C LEU A 99 -9.79 13.84 1.88
N SER A 100 -10.32 14.95 2.40
CA SER A 100 -10.19 16.29 1.80
C SER A 100 -8.77 16.87 1.91
N HIS A 101 -7.92 16.29 2.74
CA HIS A 101 -6.52 16.69 2.92
C HIS A 101 -5.54 15.70 2.28
N GLY A 102 -6.03 14.82 1.42
CA GLY A 102 -5.20 13.87 0.67
C GLY A 102 -5.25 12.43 1.16
N GLY A 103 -6.09 12.09 2.13
CA GLY A 103 -6.31 10.71 2.59
C GLY A 103 -6.90 9.79 1.52
N HIS A 104 -7.10 8.53 1.88
CA HIS A 104 -7.76 7.55 1.00
C HIS A 104 -9.13 7.16 1.58
N LEU A 105 -10.05 6.71 0.71
CA LEU A 105 -11.38 6.25 1.13
C LEU A 105 -11.33 5.23 2.26
N THR A 106 -10.40 4.29 2.18
CA THR A 106 -10.24 3.21 3.18
C THR A 106 -9.60 3.67 4.50
N HIS A 107 -9.24 4.93 4.65
CA HIS A 107 -8.69 5.49 5.88
C HIS A 107 -9.75 6.13 6.79
N GLY A 108 -11.00 5.67 6.68
CA GLY A 108 -12.09 6.12 7.55
C GLY A 108 -13.13 7.01 6.89
N SER A 109 -13.19 7.09 5.54
CA SER A 109 -14.25 7.85 4.87
C SER A 109 -15.64 7.28 5.21
N PRO A 110 -16.64 8.14 5.53
CA PRO A 110 -17.98 7.69 5.92
C PRO A 110 -18.69 6.82 4.87
N VAL A 111 -18.31 6.93 3.61
CA VAL A 111 -18.89 6.13 2.51
C VAL A 111 -18.17 4.80 2.30
N ASN A 112 -17.14 4.53 3.09
CA ASN A 112 -16.35 3.30 3.03
C ASN A 112 -16.62 2.43 4.26
N VAL A 113 -16.41 1.13 4.12
CA VAL A 113 -16.51 0.15 5.21
C VAL A 113 -15.73 0.59 6.47
N SER A 114 -14.58 1.23 6.29
CA SER A 114 -13.78 1.72 7.42
C SER A 114 -14.51 2.82 8.23
N GLY A 115 -15.20 3.74 7.57
CA GLY A 115 -16.01 4.76 8.24
C GLY A 115 -17.36 4.24 8.76
N THR A 116 -17.82 3.08 8.25
CA THR A 116 -19.07 2.45 8.72
C THR A 116 -18.85 1.61 9.98
N TYR A 117 -17.71 0.92 10.09
CA TYR A 117 -17.47 -0.02 11.17
C TYR A 117 -16.69 0.56 12.34
N PHE A 118 -15.90 1.62 12.13
CA PHE A 118 -15.01 2.17 13.14
C PHE A 118 -15.40 3.59 13.54
N ASN A 119 -15.02 3.96 14.76
CA ASN A 119 -15.09 5.34 15.20
C ASN A 119 -13.87 6.08 14.66
N VAL A 120 -14.08 6.98 13.70
CA VAL A 120 -13.00 7.63 12.95
C VAL A 120 -12.73 9.02 13.50
N VAL A 121 -11.47 9.27 13.85
CA VAL A 121 -10.96 10.60 14.21
C VAL A 121 -9.94 11.02 13.14
N PRO A 122 -10.26 12.02 12.28
CA PRO A 122 -9.37 12.43 11.22
C PRO A 122 -8.26 13.38 11.72
N TYR A 123 -7.05 13.22 11.16
CA TYR A 123 -6.05 14.30 11.18
C TYR A 123 -5.92 14.93 9.80
N GLY A 124 -5.38 16.14 9.74
CA GLY A 124 -5.26 16.88 8.50
C GLY A 124 -3.90 17.54 8.31
N VAL A 125 -3.91 18.55 7.46
CA VAL A 125 -2.78 19.43 7.22
C VAL A 125 -3.10 20.83 7.77
N ASP A 126 -2.07 21.56 8.15
CA ASP A 126 -2.17 22.95 8.51
C ASP A 126 -2.62 23.80 7.31
N ALA A 127 -3.50 24.76 7.53
CA ALA A 127 -4.16 25.52 6.46
C ALA A 127 -3.19 26.47 5.71
N GLU A 128 -2.14 26.94 6.36
CA GLU A 128 -1.19 27.88 5.76
C GLU A 128 -0.05 27.14 5.06
N THR A 129 0.54 26.16 5.75
CA THR A 129 1.70 25.41 5.26
C THR A 129 1.33 24.25 4.34
N GLN A 130 0.10 23.78 4.45
CA GLN A 130 -0.42 22.57 3.75
C GLN A 130 0.40 21.31 4.06
N GLN A 131 1.03 21.27 5.21
CA GLN A 131 1.80 20.14 5.71
C GLN A 131 1.15 19.56 6.97
N ILE A 132 1.45 18.30 7.26
CA ILE A 132 1.02 17.66 8.49
C ILE A 132 1.66 18.38 9.68
N ASP A 133 0.83 18.92 10.57
CA ASP A 133 1.27 19.43 11.87
C ASP A 133 1.37 18.23 12.84
N TYR A 134 2.59 17.85 13.16
CA TYR A 134 2.83 16.69 14.03
C TYR A 134 2.50 16.95 15.51
N ASP A 135 2.46 18.19 15.95
CA ASP A 135 2.08 18.53 17.33
C ASP A 135 0.56 18.46 17.48
N GLU A 136 -0.20 18.96 16.49
CA GLU A 136 -1.65 18.78 16.47
C GLU A 136 -2.02 17.30 16.24
N PHE A 137 -1.31 16.59 15.37
CA PHE A 137 -1.47 15.14 15.23
C PHE A 137 -1.31 14.40 16.55
N ARG A 138 -0.25 14.71 17.32
CA ARG A 138 -0.01 14.10 18.63
C ARG A 138 -1.15 14.41 19.61
N LYS A 139 -1.64 15.63 19.64
CA LYS A 139 -2.77 16.03 20.48
C LYS A 139 -4.03 15.22 20.14
N ILE A 140 -4.37 15.12 18.85
CA ILE A 140 -5.50 14.31 18.37
C ILE A 140 -5.37 12.86 18.85
N VAL A 141 -4.20 12.26 18.70
CA VAL A 141 -3.94 10.86 19.10
C VAL A 141 -4.07 10.66 20.61
N LEU A 142 -3.51 11.57 21.43
CA LEU A 142 -3.59 11.49 22.88
C LEU A 142 -5.03 11.63 23.40
N GLU A 143 -5.85 12.45 22.75
CA GLU A 143 -7.27 12.62 23.08
C GLU A 143 -8.11 11.42 22.63
N ALA A 144 -7.90 10.96 21.39
CA ALA A 144 -8.68 9.87 20.78
C ALA A 144 -8.34 8.49 21.33
N LYS A 145 -7.10 8.26 21.76
CA LYS A 145 -6.57 6.95 22.20
C LYS A 145 -6.97 5.81 21.26
N PRO A 146 -6.62 5.91 19.95
CA PRO A 146 -7.06 4.95 18.96
C PRO A 146 -6.41 3.59 19.15
N LYS A 147 -7.06 2.55 18.63
CA LYS A 147 -6.47 1.21 18.49
C LYS A 147 -5.47 1.13 17.34
N LEU A 148 -5.72 1.92 16.29
CA LEU A 148 -4.89 1.91 15.08
C LEU A 148 -4.79 3.32 14.51
N ILE A 149 -3.59 3.67 14.07
CA ILE A 149 -3.29 4.92 13.34
C ILE A 149 -2.84 4.57 11.94
N ILE A 150 -3.40 5.27 10.96
CA ILE A 150 -3.12 5.08 9.53
C ILE A 150 -2.42 6.32 9.00
N ALA A 151 -1.18 6.16 8.56
CA ALA A 151 -0.46 7.16 7.79
C ALA A 151 -0.45 6.80 6.29
N GLY A 152 -0.18 7.79 5.45
CA GLY A 152 -0.21 7.67 3.99
C GLY A 152 -1.39 8.41 3.40
N GLY A 153 -1.29 8.71 2.12
CA GLY A 153 -2.31 9.49 1.42
C GLY A 153 -2.27 9.26 -0.09
N SER A 154 -3.39 9.60 -0.73
CA SER A 154 -3.54 9.53 -2.20
C SER A 154 -3.09 10.81 -2.89
N ALA A 155 -3.21 11.95 -2.22
CA ALA A 155 -2.96 13.28 -2.80
C ALA A 155 -2.08 14.17 -1.90
N TYR A 156 -1.30 13.58 -1.01
CA TYR A 156 -0.30 14.29 -0.20
C TYR A 156 1.08 14.08 -0.81
N SER A 157 1.65 15.12 -1.40
CA SER A 157 2.90 15.06 -2.19
C SER A 157 4.18 15.24 -1.37
N ARG A 158 4.06 15.51 -0.08
CA ARG A 158 5.19 15.74 0.83
C ARG A 158 5.64 14.42 1.47
N GLN A 159 6.87 14.38 1.96
CA GLN A 159 7.34 13.27 2.78
C GLN A 159 6.63 13.28 4.14
N ILE A 160 6.31 12.09 4.63
CA ILE A 160 5.73 11.88 5.95
C ILE A 160 6.85 11.38 6.88
N ASP A 161 6.94 11.98 8.07
CA ASP A 161 7.85 11.53 9.13
C ASP A 161 7.24 10.31 9.84
N PHE A 162 7.47 9.13 9.27
CA PHE A 162 6.95 7.88 9.81
C PHE A 162 7.50 7.57 11.20
N LYS A 163 8.75 7.98 11.49
CA LYS A 163 9.34 7.79 12.81
C LYS A 163 8.58 8.55 13.87
N LYS A 164 8.34 9.85 13.64
CA LYS A 164 7.61 10.71 14.57
C LYS A 164 6.17 10.21 14.78
N MET A 165 5.50 9.77 13.71
CA MET A 165 4.15 9.20 13.84
C MET A 165 4.12 7.88 14.58
N ALA A 166 5.12 7.01 14.38
CA ALA A 166 5.25 5.75 15.12
C ALA A 166 5.48 6.00 16.62
N GLU A 167 6.35 6.95 16.97
CA GLU A 167 6.60 7.33 18.36
C GLU A 167 5.29 7.75 19.04
N VAL A 168 4.50 8.60 18.40
CA VAL A 168 3.19 9.05 18.91
C VAL A 168 2.19 7.89 19.01
N ALA A 169 2.15 7.00 18.03
CA ALA A 169 1.28 5.82 18.08
C ALA A 169 1.59 4.93 19.28
N HIS A 170 2.86 4.68 19.52
CA HIS A 170 3.31 3.84 20.62
C HIS A 170 3.16 4.50 22.00
N GLU A 171 3.07 5.84 22.12
CA GLU A 171 2.72 6.52 23.38
C GLU A 171 1.35 6.11 23.91
N VAL A 172 0.44 5.67 23.07
CA VAL A 172 -0.94 5.26 23.41
C VAL A 172 -1.22 3.78 23.15
N ASP A 173 -0.18 2.97 22.97
CA ASP A 173 -0.27 1.54 22.62
C ASP A 173 -1.09 1.27 21.34
N ALA A 174 -1.16 2.21 20.41
CA ALA A 174 -1.83 2.05 19.13
C ALA A 174 -0.94 1.30 18.13
N ILE A 175 -1.56 0.49 17.27
CA ILE A 175 -0.91 -0.11 16.12
C ILE A 175 -0.65 0.97 15.08
N PHE A 176 0.59 1.08 14.60
CA PHE A 176 0.95 2.01 13.55
C PHE A 176 0.96 1.32 12.18
N MET A 177 0.06 1.73 11.32
CA MET A 177 -0.09 1.24 9.94
C MET A 177 0.25 2.33 8.95
N VAL A 178 0.97 1.99 7.89
CA VAL A 178 1.23 2.89 6.76
C VAL A 178 0.70 2.29 5.47
N ASP A 179 -0.14 3.04 4.77
CA ASP A 179 -0.53 2.74 3.38
C ASP A 179 0.39 3.51 2.43
N MET A 180 1.37 2.80 1.87
CA MET A 180 2.35 3.39 0.95
C MET A 180 1.97 3.27 -0.54
N ALA A 181 0.71 2.99 -0.85
CA ALA A 181 0.27 2.65 -2.21
C ALA A 181 0.75 3.62 -3.29
N HIS A 182 0.72 4.93 -3.03
CA HIS A 182 1.13 5.93 -4.02
C HIS A 182 2.65 6.03 -4.20
N PHE A 183 3.43 5.79 -3.17
CA PHE A 183 4.89 5.98 -3.19
C PHE A 183 5.71 4.69 -3.04
N ALA A 184 5.06 3.51 -3.05
CA ALA A 184 5.74 2.22 -2.87
C ALA A 184 6.88 1.98 -3.87
N GLY A 185 6.74 2.42 -5.12
CA GLY A 185 7.83 2.33 -6.11
C GLY A 185 9.04 3.21 -5.76
N LEU A 186 8.81 4.37 -5.15
CA LEU A 186 9.89 5.25 -4.69
C LEU A 186 10.60 4.67 -3.46
N VAL A 187 9.84 4.02 -2.56
CA VAL A 187 10.41 3.28 -1.42
C VAL A 187 11.27 2.11 -1.92
N ALA A 188 10.75 1.31 -2.86
CA ALA A 188 11.47 0.19 -3.47
C ALA A 188 12.78 0.62 -4.14
N ALA A 189 12.80 1.82 -4.72
CA ALA A 189 13.98 2.41 -5.35
C ALA A 189 14.95 3.08 -4.35
N GLY A 190 14.62 3.16 -3.08
CA GLY A 190 15.40 3.87 -2.06
C GLY A 190 15.40 5.40 -2.23
N LEU A 191 14.34 5.95 -2.84
CA LEU A 191 14.17 7.39 -3.12
C LEU A 191 13.10 8.06 -2.23
N HIS A 192 12.54 7.31 -1.30
CA HIS A 192 11.57 7.76 -0.30
C HIS A 192 11.83 7.03 1.02
N PRO A 193 11.62 7.66 2.19
CA PRO A 193 11.71 6.98 3.48
C PRO A 193 10.91 5.68 3.50
N ASN A 194 11.50 4.61 4.03
CA ASN A 194 10.87 3.30 4.09
C ASN A 194 10.02 3.18 5.37
N PRO A 195 8.68 3.10 5.27
CA PRO A 195 7.82 2.99 6.43
C PRO A 195 7.97 1.66 7.19
N VAL A 196 8.47 0.60 6.53
CA VAL A 196 8.65 -0.74 7.14
C VAL A 196 9.58 -0.70 8.36
N GLU A 197 10.50 0.26 8.42
CA GLU A 197 11.40 0.45 9.54
C GLU A 197 10.66 0.84 10.83
N TYR A 198 9.57 1.57 10.72
CA TYR A 198 8.86 2.20 11.87
C TYR A 198 7.47 1.62 12.10
N ALA A 199 6.77 1.22 11.03
CA ALA A 199 5.41 0.74 11.13
C ALA A 199 5.33 -0.71 11.63
N ASP A 200 4.24 -1.02 12.33
CA ASP A 200 3.86 -2.38 12.66
C ASP A 200 3.38 -3.15 11.41
N ILE A 201 2.63 -2.43 10.56
CA ILE A 201 2.05 -2.96 9.33
C ILE A 201 2.16 -1.93 8.22
N VAL A 202 2.50 -2.40 7.03
CA VAL A 202 2.51 -1.58 5.82
C VAL A 202 1.65 -2.25 4.76
N THR A 203 0.73 -1.50 4.17
CA THR A 203 -0.05 -1.95 3.03
C THR A 203 0.33 -1.20 1.77
N THR A 204 0.07 -1.80 0.63
CA THR A 204 0.26 -1.13 -0.65
C THR A 204 -0.59 -1.76 -1.74
N THR A 205 -0.89 -0.98 -2.77
CA THR A 205 -1.22 -1.52 -4.09
C THR A 205 0.05 -1.90 -4.84
N THR A 206 -0.07 -2.76 -5.83
CA THR A 206 1.06 -3.20 -6.65
C THR A 206 1.15 -2.48 -8.00
N HIS A 207 0.14 -1.70 -8.38
CA HIS A 207 -0.05 -1.18 -9.75
C HIS A 207 0.17 0.32 -9.94
N LYS A 208 0.60 1.05 -8.89
CA LYS A 208 0.88 2.50 -8.98
C LYS A 208 2.37 2.73 -9.29
N THR A 209 3.10 3.47 -8.48
CA THR A 209 4.53 3.70 -8.69
C THR A 209 5.36 2.41 -8.66
N LEU A 210 4.87 1.34 -8.01
CA LEU A 210 5.53 0.03 -8.00
C LEU A 210 5.47 -0.70 -9.37
N ARG A 211 4.62 -0.23 -10.30
CA ARG A 211 4.59 -0.65 -11.69
C ARG A 211 4.30 -2.13 -11.90
N GLY A 212 3.48 -2.73 -11.03
CA GLY A 212 3.06 -4.12 -11.11
C GLY A 212 1.60 -4.31 -11.56
N PRO A 213 1.07 -5.53 -11.48
CA PRO A 213 -0.32 -5.82 -11.80
C PRO A 213 -1.27 -5.17 -10.80
N ARG A 214 -2.53 -4.99 -11.17
CA ARG A 214 -3.56 -4.56 -10.22
C ARG A 214 -3.73 -5.59 -9.11
N GLY A 215 -3.49 -5.17 -7.88
CA GLY A 215 -3.52 -5.99 -6.69
C GLY A 215 -3.11 -5.22 -5.44
N GLY A 216 -3.08 -5.91 -4.32
CA GLY A 216 -2.60 -5.40 -3.03
C GLY A 216 -1.57 -6.32 -2.40
N MET A 217 -0.94 -5.83 -1.35
CA MET A 217 0.02 -6.56 -0.53
C MET A 217 0.03 -6.01 0.89
N ILE A 218 0.31 -6.86 1.85
CA ILE A 218 0.53 -6.49 3.25
C ILE A 218 1.92 -6.93 3.65
N LEU A 219 2.66 -6.02 4.26
CA LEU A 219 3.94 -6.27 4.92
C LEU A 219 3.74 -6.04 6.41
N CYS A 220 4.32 -6.85 7.27
CA CYS A 220 4.18 -6.63 8.70
C CYS A 220 5.34 -7.21 9.50
N LYS A 221 5.42 -6.82 10.76
CA LYS A 221 6.28 -7.46 11.74
C LYS A 221 5.79 -8.89 12.00
N GLU A 222 6.71 -9.81 12.28
CA GLU A 222 6.43 -11.24 12.46
C GLU A 222 5.32 -11.51 13.48
N LYS A 223 5.24 -10.72 14.54
CA LYS A 223 4.20 -10.84 15.57
C LYS A 223 2.75 -10.75 15.04
N TYR A 224 2.56 -10.12 13.87
CA TYR A 224 1.25 -9.96 13.22
C TYR A 224 0.99 -10.98 12.09
N ALA A 225 2.02 -11.68 11.62
CA ALA A 225 1.97 -12.53 10.44
C ALA A 225 0.79 -13.51 10.46
N LYS A 226 0.65 -14.29 11.54
CA LYS A 226 -0.41 -15.29 11.68
C LYS A 226 -1.82 -14.67 11.66
N ALA A 227 -2.00 -13.51 12.29
CA ALA A 227 -3.31 -12.83 12.32
C ALA A 227 -3.68 -12.28 10.94
N ILE A 228 -2.72 -11.68 10.24
CA ILE A 228 -2.89 -11.16 8.89
C ILE A 228 -3.21 -12.27 7.89
N ASP A 229 -2.42 -13.35 7.89
CA ASP A 229 -2.65 -14.47 6.98
C ASP A 229 -4.03 -15.09 7.21
N LYS A 230 -4.44 -15.31 8.46
CA LYS A 230 -5.76 -15.84 8.80
C LYS A 230 -6.88 -14.86 8.38
N ALA A 231 -6.66 -13.57 8.48
CA ALA A 231 -7.65 -12.56 8.10
C ALA A 231 -7.84 -12.52 6.57
N ILE A 232 -6.77 -12.65 5.80
CA ILE A 232 -6.86 -12.72 4.34
C ILE A 232 -7.51 -14.03 3.92
N PHE A 233 -6.92 -15.16 4.28
CA PHE A 233 -7.52 -16.46 4.01
C PHE A 233 -7.56 -17.30 5.30
N PRO A 234 -8.73 -17.82 5.68
CA PRO A 234 -10.05 -17.76 5.00
C PRO A 234 -10.95 -16.59 5.41
N GLY A 235 -10.41 -15.56 6.07
CA GLY A 235 -11.21 -14.50 6.69
C GLY A 235 -12.06 -13.68 5.72
N ILE A 236 -11.42 -13.01 4.75
CA ILE A 236 -12.10 -12.10 3.81
C ILE A 236 -11.97 -12.50 2.34
N GLN A 237 -11.07 -13.42 2.01
CA GLN A 237 -10.86 -13.96 0.67
C GLN A 237 -10.92 -15.48 0.68
N GLY A 238 -11.24 -16.08 -0.49
CA GLY A 238 -11.14 -17.50 -0.79
C GLY A 238 -9.91 -17.77 -1.65
N GLY A 239 -10.10 -18.41 -2.82
CA GLY A 239 -9.02 -18.77 -3.74
C GLY A 239 -8.19 -17.57 -4.18
N PRO A 240 -6.86 -17.63 -4.01
CA PRO A 240 -5.97 -16.57 -4.46
C PRO A 240 -5.93 -16.49 -5.99
N LEU A 241 -5.69 -15.29 -6.52
CA LEU A 241 -5.54 -15.04 -7.95
C LEU A 241 -4.10 -15.37 -8.37
N MET A 242 -3.82 -16.64 -8.68
CA MET A 242 -2.45 -17.10 -8.92
C MET A 242 -1.76 -16.45 -10.11
N HIS A 243 -2.50 -16.08 -11.16
CA HIS A 243 -2.01 -15.31 -12.29
C HIS A 243 -1.59 -13.89 -11.87
N VAL A 244 -2.32 -13.26 -10.94
CA VAL A 244 -1.93 -11.95 -10.38
C VAL A 244 -0.71 -12.08 -9.49
N ILE A 245 -0.62 -13.14 -8.66
CA ILE A 245 0.55 -13.39 -7.81
C ILE A 245 1.80 -13.63 -8.67
N ALA A 246 1.68 -14.38 -9.76
CA ALA A 246 2.77 -14.56 -10.72
C ALA A 246 3.24 -13.21 -11.31
N ALA A 247 2.29 -12.36 -11.72
CA ALA A 247 2.59 -11.03 -12.22
C ALA A 247 3.23 -10.12 -11.14
N LYS A 248 2.82 -10.25 -9.86
CA LYS A 248 3.50 -9.59 -8.73
C LYS A 248 4.95 -10.09 -8.60
N ALA A 249 5.18 -11.41 -8.68
CA ALA A 249 6.53 -11.97 -8.62
C ALA A 249 7.44 -11.41 -9.73
N VAL A 250 6.93 -11.26 -10.95
CA VAL A 250 7.66 -10.64 -12.07
C VAL A 250 7.96 -9.17 -11.77
N ALA A 251 6.94 -8.38 -11.40
CA ALA A 251 7.09 -6.96 -11.12
C ALA A 251 8.07 -6.67 -9.97
N PHE A 252 8.04 -7.47 -8.90
CA PHE A 252 8.99 -7.33 -7.80
C PHE A 252 10.40 -7.71 -8.21
N GLY A 253 10.54 -8.68 -9.14
CA GLY A 253 11.82 -9.01 -9.75
C GLY A 253 12.39 -7.85 -10.57
N GLU A 254 11.56 -7.15 -11.34
CA GLU A 254 11.94 -5.94 -12.08
C GLU A 254 12.30 -4.79 -11.12
N ALA A 255 11.53 -4.61 -10.05
CA ALA A 255 11.78 -3.56 -9.06
C ALA A 255 13.08 -3.74 -8.27
N LEU A 256 13.61 -4.97 -8.20
CA LEU A 256 14.91 -5.28 -7.61
C LEU A 256 16.09 -4.97 -8.55
N GLN A 257 15.87 -4.61 -9.82
CA GLN A 257 16.94 -4.30 -10.77
C GLN A 257 17.35 -2.82 -10.68
N PRO A 258 18.62 -2.50 -10.99
CA PRO A 258 19.12 -1.12 -10.97
C PRO A 258 18.31 -0.15 -11.88
N GLU A 259 17.79 -0.64 -12.98
CA GLU A 259 17.01 0.12 -13.96
C GLU A 259 15.71 0.67 -13.35
N PHE A 260 15.15 -0.01 -12.36
CA PHE A 260 13.96 0.47 -11.65
C PHE A 260 14.24 1.76 -10.87
N LYS A 261 15.44 1.90 -10.31
CA LYS A 261 15.85 3.15 -9.64
C LYS A 261 15.95 4.31 -10.62
N VAL A 262 16.45 4.07 -11.83
CA VAL A 262 16.50 5.08 -12.91
C VAL A 262 15.09 5.52 -13.28
N TYR A 263 14.18 4.56 -13.47
CA TYR A 263 12.77 4.83 -13.72
C TYR A 263 12.13 5.67 -12.58
N ALA A 264 12.31 5.28 -11.34
CA ALA A 264 11.73 5.97 -10.20
C ALA A 264 12.29 7.39 -10.01
N GLN A 265 13.59 7.59 -10.29
CA GLN A 265 14.19 8.92 -10.31
C GLN A 265 13.57 9.79 -11.40
N GLN A 266 13.34 9.25 -12.59
CA GLN A 266 12.70 9.98 -13.68
C GLN A 266 11.26 10.41 -13.33
N VAL A 267 10.53 9.59 -12.56
CA VAL A 267 9.19 9.97 -12.04
C VAL A 267 9.28 11.24 -11.17
N ILE A 268 10.26 11.29 -10.26
CA ILE A 268 10.49 12.46 -9.39
C ILE A 268 10.87 13.70 -10.21
N ASP A 269 11.77 13.53 -11.16
CA ASP A 269 12.27 14.64 -11.99
C ASP A 269 11.15 15.21 -12.88
N ASN A 270 10.33 14.34 -13.46
CA ASN A 270 9.15 14.74 -14.23
C ASN A 270 8.11 15.47 -13.37
N ALA A 271 7.87 15.02 -12.13
CA ALA A 271 6.94 15.67 -11.22
C ALA A 271 7.43 17.09 -10.85
N LYS A 272 8.73 17.26 -10.58
CA LYS A 272 9.33 18.56 -10.32
C LYS A 272 9.24 19.51 -11.53
N ALA A 273 9.57 19.01 -12.73
CA ALA A 273 9.47 19.79 -13.96
C ALA A 273 8.02 20.21 -14.26
N LEU A 274 7.06 19.30 -14.05
CA LEU A 274 5.64 19.60 -14.22
C LEU A 274 5.18 20.67 -13.23
N ALA A 275 5.52 20.56 -11.94
CA ALA A 275 5.17 21.53 -10.92
C ALA A 275 5.73 22.92 -11.27
N ALA A 276 7.00 23.03 -11.64
CA ALA A 276 7.63 24.29 -12.04
C ALA A 276 6.92 24.92 -13.25
N ALA A 277 6.67 24.12 -14.30
CA ALA A 277 5.99 24.63 -15.50
C ALA A 277 4.55 25.09 -15.23
N LEU A 278 3.83 24.45 -14.32
CA LEU A 278 2.50 24.88 -13.91
C LEU A 278 2.54 26.20 -13.12
N GLN A 279 3.50 26.35 -12.22
CA GLN A 279 3.70 27.60 -11.47
C GLN A 279 4.06 28.77 -12.39
N GLU A 280 4.94 28.58 -13.38
CA GLU A 280 5.26 29.58 -14.40
C GLU A 280 4.03 30.05 -15.19
N LYS A 281 3.01 29.20 -15.29
CA LYS A 281 1.74 29.51 -15.95
C LYS A 281 0.68 30.05 -15.00
N GLY A 282 1.05 30.39 -13.76
CA GLY A 282 0.17 31.02 -12.76
C GLY A 282 -0.71 30.08 -11.97
N LEU A 283 -0.43 28.75 -12.01
CA LEU A 283 -1.13 27.79 -11.16
C LEU A 283 -0.44 27.67 -9.79
N THR A 284 -1.24 27.54 -8.75
CA THR A 284 -0.74 27.27 -7.40
C THR A 284 -0.56 25.77 -7.22
N ILE A 285 0.60 25.35 -6.73
CA ILE A 285 0.90 23.96 -6.37
C ILE A 285 0.79 23.84 -4.86
N VAL A 286 0.00 22.87 -4.42
CA VAL A 286 -0.25 22.54 -3.01
C VAL A 286 0.84 21.62 -2.45
#